data_77b23f6ca55c5f82f669904fc2b72d5b
#
_entry.id   77b23f6ca55c5f82f669904fc2b72d5b
#
_cell.length_a   1.000
_cell.length_b   1.000
_cell.length_c   1.000
_cell.angle_alpha   90.00
_cell.angle_beta   90.00
_cell.angle_gamma   90.00
#
_symmetry.space_group_name_H-M   'P 1'
#
loop_
_entity.id
_entity.type
_entity.pdbx_description
1 polymer ?
#
loop_
_entity_poly.entity_id
_entity_poly.type
_entity_poly.pdbx_seq_one_letter_code
_entity_poly.pdbx_strand_id
1 'polypeptide(L)'
;MLKPMSLKARELDPTRLILDESGGWATGANLYLPFSNNAFKFNDIHNYPGPNITNNKFDGFLTIGNTAAENKRRNLNARTPGRNVVPNIPSYVSEIGYGSLPNLEENEKDFKEKGNPITYPYLYHLNYNRDIKEKLYETGLIKIFKNASNFYKKQQEIHGYANKRMIEAIRSNSNVIGYCVHALTAGDWIIGAGLLDIWRNPKGLAFDKTKEANKSKIAVLRTNKRNYFKGENILISPILINDKNPEINKVKINVFKKREIIFNYEKIIDIKNGITNLEKINLGNDLEDGEYEVKISLINNKKTDYETSINFNIFSVLNLNKNKSIAILKEDKKLIQFLKKYNIKYELFNDFTTTESTVIISDINTKVLSSKDGNVIEQNNTNASNTFKDQIDLVNDFVLKGGNAIFLQVPGKTRKRIGPNLTFVADGTDYLPHKPIKNISQGLWDGILHINSKHKFFKGLPINVNMSGLYENIAPTISLRNFKGQNIVQTIAFDRIPNGNIMKRNYIGSGEVWSGSDLSIVNHGDGKIVLSTLKLLENLNFDPVSEIMLLNMINFFD
;
A
#
# COMPACT_ATOMS: atom_id res chain seq x y z
N MET A 1 11.31 35.24 -10.67
CA MET A 1 9.90 35.43 -11.10
C MET A 1 8.91 35.10 -9.98
N LEU A 2 8.99 33.96 -9.28
CA LEU A 2 8.01 33.57 -8.24
C LEU A 2 7.94 34.56 -7.06
N LYS A 3 9.07 35.00 -6.50
CA LYS A 3 9.08 35.90 -5.34
C LYS A 3 8.33 37.22 -5.58
N PRO A 4 8.56 37.98 -6.66
CA PRO A 4 7.79 39.18 -6.95
C PRO A 4 6.29 38.90 -7.12
N MET A 5 5.91 37.80 -7.74
CA MET A 5 4.52 37.41 -7.92
C MET A 5 3.84 37.08 -6.57
N SER A 6 4.51 36.34 -5.70
CA SER A 6 3.99 36.01 -4.36
C SER A 6 3.84 37.26 -3.47
N LEU A 7 4.78 38.19 -3.54
CA LEU A 7 4.70 39.48 -2.83
C LEU A 7 3.54 40.33 -3.36
N LYS A 8 3.36 40.39 -4.69
CA LYS A 8 2.24 41.12 -5.29
C LYS A 8 0.89 40.49 -4.98
N ALA A 9 0.80 39.16 -4.99
CA ALA A 9 -0.43 38.47 -4.58
C ALA A 9 -0.80 38.79 -3.11
N ARG A 10 0.20 38.84 -2.20
CA ARG A 10 -0.01 39.22 -0.81
C ARG A 10 -0.46 40.68 -0.64
N GLU A 11 0.09 41.56 -1.46
CA GLU A 11 -0.30 42.97 -1.48
C GLU A 11 -1.75 43.15 -1.91
N LEU A 12 -2.15 42.39 -2.95
CA LEU A 12 -3.50 42.49 -3.53
C LEU A 12 -4.58 41.83 -2.66
N ASP A 13 -4.25 40.72 -2.00
CA ASP A 13 -5.17 40.06 -1.06
C ASP A 13 -4.43 39.53 0.17
N PRO A 14 -4.32 40.33 1.26
CA PRO A 14 -3.66 39.90 2.49
C PRO A 14 -4.45 38.89 3.30
N THR A 15 -5.71 38.59 2.92
CA THR A 15 -6.58 37.67 3.65
C THR A 15 -6.35 36.20 3.26
N ARG A 16 -5.70 35.94 2.14
CA ARG A 16 -5.45 34.59 1.62
C ARG A 16 -4.08 34.05 2.02
N LEU A 17 -4.03 32.76 2.29
CA LEU A 17 -2.77 32.04 2.35
C LEU A 17 -2.17 31.93 0.96
N ILE A 18 -0.89 32.22 0.81
CA ILE A 18 -0.18 32.14 -0.45
C ILE A 18 0.82 30.99 -0.37
N LEU A 19 0.65 30.03 -1.24
CA LEU A 19 1.60 28.95 -1.48
C LEU A 19 2.52 29.40 -2.63
N ASP A 20 3.73 29.82 -2.28
CA ASP A 20 4.70 30.38 -3.22
C ASP A 20 5.46 29.32 -4.03
N GLU A 21 5.44 28.08 -3.57
CA GLU A 21 5.96 26.92 -4.27
C GLU A 21 5.20 25.66 -3.85
N SER A 22 4.72 24.88 -4.79
CA SER A 22 4.07 23.60 -4.56
C SER A 22 4.79 22.48 -5.31
N GLY A 23 4.70 21.26 -4.76
CA GLY A 23 5.30 20.06 -5.35
C GLY A 23 6.07 19.22 -4.34
N GLY A 24 6.19 19.67 -3.10
CA GLY A 24 6.92 18.97 -2.04
C GLY A 24 8.42 18.76 -2.38
N TRP A 25 8.94 19.51 -3.34
CA TRP A 25 10.34 19.46 -3.79
C TRP A 25 11.25 20.35 -2.96
N ALA A 26 10.69 21.44 -2.44
CA ALA A 26 11.37 22.37 -1.58
C ALA A 26 11.50 21.86 -0.15
N THR A 27 12.30 22.54 0.64
CA THR A 27 12.56 22.21 2.04
C THR A 27 11.42 22.62 2.98
N GLY A 28 10.20 22.16 2.68
CA GLY A 28 9.13 22.08 3.66
C GLY A 28 8.42 23.34 4.12
N ALA A 29 8.79 24.55 3.71
CA ALA A 29 8.07 25.77 4.06
C ALA A 29 8.10 26.75 2.91
N ASN A 30 7.14 27.71 2.88
CA ASN A 30 7.14 28.80 1.91
C ASN A 30 8.51 29.50 1.89
N LEU A 31 9.25 29.40 0.80
CA LEU A 31 10.65 29.82 0.73
C LEU A 31 10.80 31.29 0.38
N TYR A 32 9.89 31.83 -0.42
CA TYR A 32 10.04 33.13 -1.06
C TYR A 32 9.34 34.28 -0.31
N LEU A 33 8.42 33.96 0.59
CA LEU A 33 7.75 34.95 1.42
C LEU A 33 8.51 35.09 2.74
N PRO A 34 9.22 36.21 2.96
CA PRO A 34 9.97 36.42 4.20
C PRO A 34 9.06 36.61 5.42
N PHE A 35 9.52 36.22 6.60
CA PHE A 35 8.80 36.41 7.86
C PHE A 35 8.48 37.87 8.14
N SER A 36 9.35 38.78 7.71
CA SER A 36 9.20 40.21 7.91
C SER A 36 7.94 40.82 7.30
N ASN A 37 7.26 40.12 6.39
CA ASN A 37 6.07 40.64 5.71
C ASN A 37 4.78 40.03 6.28
N ASN A 38 4.74 39.60 7.54
CA ASN A 38 3.60 38.87 8.14
C ASN A 38 3.09 37.68 7.31
N ALA A 39 3.95 37.10 6.48
CA ALA A 39 3.59 35.95 5.70
C ALA A 39 3.42 34.75 6.62
N PHE A 40 2.22 34.16 6.62
CA PHE A 40 1.97 32.92 7.32
C PHE A 40 2.73 31.79 6.62
N LYS A 41 3.70 31.20 7.33
CA LYS A 41 4.46 30.07 6.82
C LYS A 41 3.80 28.76 7.17
N PHE A 42 3.80 27.84 6.20
CA PHE A 42 3.32 26.47 6.39
C PHE A 42 4.13 25.48 5.54
N ASN A 43 4.17 24.24 5.97
CA ASN A 43 4.76 23.17 5.16
C ASN A 43 3.84 22.82 4.01
N ASP A 44 4.40 22.62 2.83
CA ASP A 44 3.73 22.07 1.66
C ASP A 44 4.10 20.59 1.50
N ILE A 45 3.09 19.70 1.40
CA ILE A 45 3.32 18.26 1.41
C ILE A 45 2.55 17.59 0.25
N HIS A 46 3.27 16.90 -0.62
CA HIS A 46 2.70 15.90 -1.53
C HIS A 46 2.98 14.51 -0.99
N ASN A 47 1.94 13.70 -0.79
CA ASN A 47 2.12 12.34 -0.30
C ASN A 47 1.10 11.36 -0.87
N TYR A 48 1.63 10.32 -1.53
CA TYR A 48 0.86 9.25 -2.16
C TYR A 48 1.31 7.89 -1.61
N PRO A 49 0.86 7.49 -0.41
CA PRO A 49 1.40 6.31 0.27
C PRO A 49 0.93 4.98 -0.32
N GLY A 50 0.09 5.02 -1.36
CA GLY A 50 -0.43 3.84 -2.04
C GLY A 50 -1.71 3.27 -1.43
N PRO A 51 -2.17 2.10 -1.88
CA PRO A 51 -3.51 1.62 -1.58
C PRO A 51 -3.72 1.20 -0.12
N ASN A 52 -2.69 0.66 0.52
CA ASN A 52 -2.78 0.13 1.87
C ASN A 52 -2.26 1.16 2.87
N ILE A 53 -3.16 1.80 3.61
CA ILE A 53 -2.83 2.75 4.67
C ILE A 53 -2.76 2.00 6.01
N THR A 54 -1.66 1.27 6.19
CA THR A 54 -1.34 0.55 7.42
C THR A 54 -1.26 1.50 8.62
N ASN A 55 -1.29 0.96 9.84
CA ASN A 55 -1.12 1.78 11.04
C ASN A 55 0.16 2.62 11.03
N ASN A 56 1.27 2.07 10.51
CA ASN A 56 2.52 2.81 10.38
C ASN A 56 2.40 4.00 9.43
N LYS A 57 1.73 3.85 8.28
CA LYS A 57 1.48 4.97 7.35
C LYS A 57 0.51 5.99 7.94
N PHE A 58 -0.51 5.55 8.67
CA PHE A 58 -1.41 6.42 9.41
C PHE A 58 -0.65 7.27 10.45
N ASP A 59 0.20 6.60 11.25
CA ASP A 59 1.06 7.27 12.23
C ASP A 59 2.01 8.27 11.58
N GLY A 60 2.48 7.97 10.36
CA GLY A 60 3.25 8.90 9.56
C GLY A 60 2.55 10.26 9.38
N PHE A 61 1.26 10.25 9.07
CA PHE A 61 0.48 11.50 8.98
C PHE A 61 0.35 12.21 10.34
N LEU A 62 0.31 11.46 11.45
CA LEU A 62 0.27 12.04 12.79
C LEU A 62 1.59 12.65 13.23
N THR A 63 2.71 12.35 12.56
CA THR A 63 4.03 12.95 12.85
C THR A 63 4.22 14.33 12.19
N ILE A 64 3.38 14.69 11.22
CA ILE A 64 3.52 15.94 10.48
C ILE A 64 3.46 17.14 11.43
N GLY A 65 4.47 18.02 11.34
CA GLY A 65 4.56 19.22 12.16
C GLY A 65 5.04 19.01 13.59
N ASN A 66 5.19 17.77 14.05
CA ASN A 66 5.71 17.46 15.39
C ASN A 66 7.23 17.58 15.45
N THR A 67 7.74 17.88 16.64
CA THR A 67 9.14 17.67 16.98
C THR A 67 9.45 16.18 17.22
N ALA A 68 10.74 15.83 17.18
CA ALA A 68 11.17 14.46 17.52
C ALA A 68 10.78 14.06 18.96
N ALA A 69 10.81 15.01 19.91
CA ALA A 69 10.40 14.78 21.29
C ALA A 69 8.90 14.49 21.41
N GLU A 70 8.06 15.18 20.67
CA GLU A 70 6.61 14.92 20.60
C GLU A 70 6.30 13.55 19.99
N ASN A 71 6.97 13.18 18.90
CA ASN A 71 6.80 11.86 18.30
C ASN A 71 7.16 10.76 19.30
N LYS A 72 8.27 10.92 20.03
CA LYS A 72 8.69 9.97 21.08
C LYS A 72 7.65 9.88 22.20
N ARG A 73 7.17 11.03 22.72
CA ARG A 73 6.12 11.08 23.76
C ARG A 73 4.82 10.40 23.32
N ARG A 74 4.43 10.56 22.04
CA ARG A 74 3.23 9.94 21.44
C ARG A 74 3.44 8.51 20.98
N ASN A 75 4.65 7.95 21.11
CA ASN A 75 5.07 6.65 20.62
C ASN A 75 4.84 6.48 19.10
N LEU A 76 5.15 7.51 18.33
CA LEU A 76 5.03 7.53 16.88
C LEU A 76 6.40 7.25 16.24
N ASN A 77 6.67 5.99 15.90
CA ASN A 77 7.91 5.55 15.25
C ASN A 77 7.79 5.48 13.71
N ALA A 78 6.90 6.25 13.16
CA ALA A 78 6.64 6.27 11.75
C ALA A 78 7.45 7.36 11.04
N ARG A 79 7.76 7.13 9.76
CA ARG A 79 8.38 8.15 8.92
C ARG A 79 7.37 9.25 8.62
N THR A 80 7.75 10.50 8.86
CA THR A 80 6.95 11.68 8.47
C THR A 80 6.79 11.72 6.94
N PRO A 81 5.57 11.83 6.41
CA PRO A 81 5.35 12.06 4.99
C PRO A 81 5.87 13.43 4.55
N GLY A 82 6.26 13.48 3.30
CA GLY A 82 6.85 14.68 2.71
C GLY A 82 8.36 14.78 2.95
N ARG A 83 8.98 15.69 2.20
CA ARG A 83 10.41 15.97 2.35
C ARG A 83 10.56 17.18 3.27
N ASN A 84 11.49 17.10 4.22
CA ASN A 84 11.92 18.24 5.05
C ASN A 84 10.77 19.05 5.71
N VAL A 85 9.82 18.35 6.34
CA VAL A 85 8.78 19.02 7.13
C VAL A 85 9.40 19.71 8.32
N VAL A 86 9.18 21.02 8.45
CA VAL A 86 9.70 21.84 9.56
C VAL A 86 8.75 21.69 10.76
N PRO A 87 9.25 21.32 11.95
CA PRO A 87 8.43 21.23 13.15
C PRO A 87 7.89 22.59 13.60
N ASN A 88 6.80 22.59 14.35
CA ASN A 88 6.14 23.78 14.91
C ASN A 88 5.66 24.80 13.88
N ILE A 89 5.54 24.40 12.63
CA ILE A 89 4.92 25.17 11.56
C ILE A 89 3.68 24.41 11.08
N PRO A 90 2.52 25.07 10.91
CA PRO A 90 1.34 24.44 10.33
C PRO A 90 1.65 23.79 8.98
N SER A 91 0.96 22.73 8.65
CA SER A 91 1.20 21.98 7.43
C SER A 91 -0.05 21.93 6.55
N TYR A 92 0.13 22.11 5.25
CA TYR A 92 -0.89 21.91 4.24
C TYR A 92 -0.49 20.73 3.36
N VAL A 93 -1.35 19.72 3.32
CA VAL A 93 -1.12 18.56 2.43
C VAL A 93 -1.76 18.87 1.10
N SER A 94 -1.00 19.54 0.24
CA SER A 94 -1.48 20.11 -1.01
C SER A 94 -1.83 19.05 -2.08
N GLU A 95 -1.28 17.84 -1.92
CA GLU A 95 -1.69 16.70 -2.73
C GLU A 95 -1.65 15.39 -1.93
N ILE A 96 -2.79 14.71 -1.90
CA ILE A 96 -2.92 13.33 -1.47
C ILE A 96 -3.82 12.57 -2.43
N GLY A 97 -3.73 11.26 -2.40
CA GLY A 97 -4.69 10.42 -3.08
C GLY A 97 -4.12 9.06 -3.47
N TYR A 98 -5.00 8.27 -4.01
CA TYR A 98 -4.72 7.06 -4.74
C TYR A 98 -5.52 7.10 -6.03
N GLY A 99 -5.32 6.17 -6.95
CA GLY A 99 -6.03 6.14 -8.22
C GLY A 99 -6.79 4.84 -8.43
N SER A 100 -7.72 4.90 -9.36
CA SER A 100 -8.39 3.76 -9.96
C SER A 100 -8.86 4.13 -11.35
N LEU A 101 -8.91 3.17 -12.25
CA LEU A 101 -9.50 3.40 -13.56
C LEU A 101 -10.99 3.73 -13.42
N PRO A 102 -11.53 4.61 -14.28
CA PRO A 102 -12.99 4.70 -14.47
C PRO A 102 -13.51 3.37 -15.02
N ASN A 103 -14.81 3.18 -15.04
CA ASN A 103 -15.37 2.03 -15.73
C ASN A 103 -15.26 2.23 -17.25
N LEU A 104 -14.19 1.71 -17.85
CA LEU A 104 -13.89 1.91 -19.26
C LEU A 104 -14.93 1.26 -20.18
N GLU A 105 -15.67 0.25 -19.73
CA GLU A 105 -16.79 -0.32 -20.49
C GLU A 105 -17.97 0.65 -20.58
N GLU A 106 -18.29 1.33 -19.47
CA GLU A 106 -19.30 2.38 -19.44
C GLU A 106 -18.87 3.60 -20.26
N ASN A 107 -17.60 4.03 -20.10
CA ASN A 107 -17.06 5.14 -20.89
C ASN A 107 -17.10 4.84 -22.40
N GLU A 108 -16.78 3.63 -22.82
CA GLU A 108 -16.87 3.23 -24.23
C GLU A 108 -18.30 3.32 -24.76
N LYS A 109 -19.28 2.90 -23.95
CA LYS A 109 -20.70 3.04 -24.29
C LYS A 109 -21.11 4.51 -24.43
N ASP A 110 -20.71 5.35 -23.46
CA ASP A 110 -21.00 6.79 -23.48
C ASP A 110 -20.39 7.47 -24.71
N PHE A 111 -19.17 7.12 -25.11
CA PHE A 111 -18.57 7.61 -26.37
C PHE A 111 -19.40 7.21 -27.59
N LYS A 112 -19.88 5.98 -27.67
CA LYS A 112 -20.72 5.49 -28.77
C LYS A 112 -22.06 6.23 -28.83
N GLU A 113 -22.71 6.45 -27.71
CA GLU A 113 -23.97 7.21 -27.60
C GLU A 113 -23.82 8.67 -28.00
N LYS A 114 -22.61 9.24 -27.85
CA LYS A 114 -22.26 10.60 -28.26
C LYS A 114 -21.71 10.70 -29.71
N GLY A 115 -21.93 9.66 -30.52
CA GLY A 115 -21.59 9.66 -31.94
C GLY A 115 -20.16 9.24 -32.26
N ASN A 116 -19.50 8.47 -31.41
CA ASN A 116 -18.14 7.95 -31.62
C ASN A 116 -17.14 9.07 -32.04
N PRO A 117 -16.95 10.11 -31.25
CA PRO A 117 -16.02 11.17 -31.62
C PRO A 117 -14.61 10.56 -31.70
N ILE A 118 -13.97 10.65 -32.87
CA ILE A 118 -12.58 10.21 -33.07
C ILE A 118 -11.66 11.22 -32.40
N THR A 119 -11.54 11.11 -31.07
CA THR A 119 -10.68 11.95 -30.24
C THR A 119 -9.61 11.08 -29.57
N TYR A 120 -8.54 11.69 -29.15
CA TYR A 120 -7.47 11.03 -28.42
C TYR A 120 -7.97 10.31 -27.16
N PRO A 121 -8.78 10.94 -26.29
CA PRO A 121 -9.32 10.26 -25.11
C PRO A 121 -10.15 9.02 -25.45
N TYR A 122 -10.96 9.08 -26.50
CA TYR A 122 -11.75 7.94 -26.94
C TYR A 122 -10.88 6.74 -27.32
N LEU A 123 -9.90 6.97 -28.23
CA LEU A 123 -9.00 5.90 -28.70
C LEU A 123 -8.18 5.33 -27.54
N TYR A 124 -7.78 6.17 -26.60
CA TYR A 124 -7.04 5.76 -25.42
C TYR A 124 -7.88 4.85 -24.52
N HIS A 125 -9.11 5.27 -24.19
CA HIS A 125 -10.01 4.48 -23.36
C HIS A 125 -10.37 3.13 -24.01
N LEU A 126 -10.62 3.16 -25.33
CA LEU A 126 -10.96 1.96 -26.09
C LEU A 126 -9.82 0.94 -26.09
N ASN A 127 -8.60 1.37 -26.41
CA ASN A 127 -7.43 0.51 -26.43
C ASN A 127 -7.11 -0.03 -25.04
N TYR A 128 -7.19 0.81 -24.03
CA TYR A 128 -6.91 0.43 -22.65
C TYR A 128 -7.91 -0.60 -22.13
N ASN A 129 -9.21 -0.41 -22.43
CA ASN A 129 -10.26 -1.37 -22.09
C ASN A 129 -10.04 -2.73 -22.76
N ARG A 130 -9.68 -2.73 -24.04
CA ARG A 130 -9.35 -3.96 -24.79
C ARG A 130 -8.18 -4.69 -24.14
N ASP A 131 -7.08 -4.01 -23.89
CA ASP A 131 -5.86 -4.59 -23.37
C ASP A 131 -6.05 -5.12 -21.92
N ILE A 132 -6.84 -4.43 -21.09
CA ILE A 132 -7.23 -4.94 -19.76
C ILE A 132 -8.07 -6.24 -19.89
N LYS A 133 -9.03 -6.27 -20.81
CA LYS A 133 -9.84 -7.49 -21.05
C LYS A 133 -8.96 -8.66 -21.47
N GLU A 134 -8.06 -8.45 -22.41
CA GLU A 134 -7.10 -9.48 -22.84
C GLU A 134 -6.29 -10.01 -21.66
N LYS A 135 -5.73 -9.13 -20.82
CA LYS A 135 -4.97 -9.53 -19.63
C LYS A 135 -5.83 -10.26 -18.58
N LEU A 136 -7.09 -9.88 -18.40
CA LEU A 136 -8.01 -10.62 -17.52
C LEU A 136 -8.24 -12.06 -17.99
N TYR A 137 -8.34 -12.29 -19.31
CA TYR A 137 -8.45 -13.64 -19.88
C TYR A 137 -7.12 -14.41 -19.79
N GLU A 138 -6.01 -13.82 -20.23
CA GLU A 138 -4.68 -14.44 -20.20
C GLU A 138 -4.25 -14.90 -18.80
N THR A 139 -4.55 -14.09 -17.78
CA THR A 139 -4.22 -14.40 -16.39
C THR A 139 -5.23 -15.32 -15.70
N GLY A 140 -6.39 -15.55 -16.33
CA GLY A 140 -7.50 -16.25 -15.70
C GLY A 140 -8.25 -15.47 -14.64
N LEU A 141 -7.89 -14.20 -14.37
CA LEU A 141 -8.57 -13.32 -13.40
C LEU A 141 -10.01 -13.03 -13.79
N ILE A 142 -10.36 -13.21 -15.08
CA ILE A 142 -11.76 -13.13 -15.53
C ILE A 142 -12.67 -14.08 -14.77
N LYS A 143 -12.17 -15.24 -14.28
CA LYS A 143 -12.95 -16.19 -13.48
C LYS A 143 -13.33 -15.61 -12.12
N ILE A 144 -12.52 -14.70 -11.58
CA ILE A 144 -12.75 -14.01 -10.31
C ILE A 144 -13.67 -12.81 -10.52
N PHE A 145 -13.34 -11.94 -11.47
CA PHE A 145 -14.07 -10.69 -11.71
C PHE A 145 -15.34 -10.86 -12.54
N LYS A 146 -15.45 -11.89 -13.36
CA LYS A 146 -16.54 -12.16 -14.31
C LYS A 146 -16.55 -11.24 -15.54
N ASN A 147 -16.19 -9.98 -15.39
CA ASN A 147 -16.07 -8.97 -16.45
C ASN A 147 -15.10 -7.85 -16.03
N ALA A 148 -14.72 -6.99 -16.98
CA ALA A 148 -13.83 -5.88 -16.71
C ALA A 148 -14.48 -4.79 -15.83
N SER A 149 -15.79 -4.60 -15.94
CA SER A 149 -16.52 -3.64 -15.09
C SER A 149 -16.33 -3.94 -13.59
N ASN A 150 -16.42 -5.21 -13.19
CA ASN A 150 -16.18 -5.61 -11.80
C ASN A 150 -14.71 -5.41 -11.37
N PHE A 151 -13.77 -5.58 -12.29
CA PHE A 151 -12.36 -5.27 -12.04
C PHE A 151 -12.18 -3.78 -11.75
N TYR A 152 -12.76 -2.89 -12.57
CA TYR A 152 -12.71 -1.44 -12.33
C TYR A 152 -13.39 -1.05 -11.03
N LYS A 153 -14.57 -1.62 -10.72
CA LYS A 153 -15.28 -1.40 -9.44
C LYS A 153 -14.43 -1.79 -8.24
N LYS A 154 -13.67 -2.89 -8.34
CA LYS A 154 -12.76 -3.31 -7.25
C LYS A 154 -11.59 -2.35 -7.07
N GLN A 155 -11.03 -1.81 -8.15
CA GLN A 155 -10.03 -0.74 -8.07
C GLN A 155 -10.61 0.51 -7.39
N GLN A 156 -11.83 0.91 -7.76
CA GLN A 156 -12.52 2.08 -7.19
C GLN A 156 -12.83 1.89 -5.70
N GLU A 157 -13.15 0.68 -5.28
CA GLU A 157 -13.31 0.34 -3.86
C GLU A 157 -12.01 0.57 -3.08
N ILE A 158 -10.90 0.03 -3.56
CA ILE A 158 -9.58 0.19 -2.92
C ILE A 158 -9.16 1.67 -2.89
N HIS A 159 -9.38 2.40 -3.97
CA HIS A 159 -9.16 3.85 -4.06
C HIS A 159 -9.94 4.59 -2.97
N GLY A 160 -11.24 4.31 -2.83
CA GLY A 160 -12.09 4.96 -1.85
C GLY A 160 -11.65 4.72 -0.42
N TYR A 161 -11.34 3.48 -0.05
CA TYR A 161 -10.85 3.15 1.29
C TYR A 161 -9.47 3.74 1.57
N ALA A 162 -8.58 3.80 0.58
CA ALA A 162 -7.27 4.44 0.72
C ALA A 162 -7.42 5.94 0.99
N ASN A 163 -8.21 6.65 0.18
CA ASN A 163 -8.48 8.08 0.38
C ASN A 163 -9.14 8.34 1.73
N LYS A 164 -10.17 7.58 2.08
CA LYS A 164 -10.83 7.71 3.39
C LYS A 164 -9.80 7.61 4.52
N ARG A 165 -8.98 6.58 4.50
CA ARG A 165 -8.00 6.35 5.57
C ARG A 165 -6.91 7.42 5.64
N MET A 166 -6.46 7.96 4.49
CA MET A 166 -5.54 9.10 4.43
C MET A 166 -6.17 10.37 5.01
N ILE A 167 -7.40 10.68 4.62
CA ILE A 167 -8.13 11.85 5.12
C ILE A 167 -8.38 11.74 6.62
N GLU A 168 -8.79 10.58 7.12
CA GLU A 168 -8.94 10.31 8.54
C GLU A 168 -7.64 10.56 9.32
N ALA A 169 -6.50 10.11 8.78
CA ALA A 169 -5.19 10.31 9.41
C ALA A 169 -4.80 11.78 9.45
N ILE A 170 -4.94 12.50 8.34
CA ILE A 170 -4.64 13.92 8.22
C ILE A 170 -5.51 14.74 9.18
N ARG A 171 -6.81 14.51 9.18
CA ARG A 171 -7.75 15.23 10.05
C ARG A 171 -7.60 14.90 11.53
N SER A 172 -6.93 13.78 11.86
CA SER A 172 -6.56 13.43 13.24
C SER A 172 -5.29 14.13 13.74
N ASN A 173 -4.69 15.02 12.94
CA ASN A 173 -3.50 15.77 13.30
C ASN A 173 -3.78 17.29 13.30
N SER A 174 -3.74 17.92 14.48
CA SER A 174 -4.00 19.34 14.64
C SER A 174 -2.96 20.27 14.00
N ASN A 175 -1.78 19.76 13.64
CA ASN A 175 -0.76 20.54 12.93
C ASN A 175 -1.07 20.66 11.43
N VAL A 176 -2.03 19.87 10.90
CA VAL A 176 -2.44 19.96 9.51
C VAL A 176 -3.65 20.86 9.39
N ILE A 177 -3.48 22.00 8.70
CA ILE A 177 -4.50 23.04 8.56
C ILE A 177 -5.40 22.84 7.33
N GLY A 178 -5.05 21.94 6.44
CA GLY A 178 -5.84 21.62 5.25
C GLY A 178 -5.17 20.59 4.35
N TYR A 179 -5.94 20.10 3.40
CA TYR A 179 -5.47 19.15 2.39
C TYR A 179 -6.25 19.29 1.10
N CYS A 180 -5.63 18.80 0.01
CA CYS A 180 -6.26 18.69 -1.31
C CYS A 180 -6.16 17.26 -1.82
N VAL A 181 -7.30 16.68 -2.19
CA VAL A 181 -7.33 15.34 -2.81
C VAL A 181 -7.06 15.51 -4.31
N HIS A 182 -6.04 14.85 -4.80
CA HIS A 182 -5.71 14.82 -6.23
C HIS A 182 -6.32 13.55 -6.87
N ALA A 183 -7.37 13.67 -7.72
CA ALA A 183 -8.00 14.89 -8.17
C ALA A 183 -9.53 14.73 -8.17
N LEU A 184 -10.27 15.82 -8.47
CA LEU A 184 -11.72 15.72 -8.64
C LEU A 184 -12.07 14.93 -9.90
N THR A 185 -11.41 15.23 -11.03
CA THR A 185 -11.61 14.53 -12.30
C THR A 185 -10.29 14.05 -12.86
N ALA A 186 -10.33 12.89 -13.52
CA ALA A 186 -9.21 12.42 -14.30
C ALA A 186 -8.98 13.33 -15.51
N GLY A 187 -7.71 13.66 -15.78
CA GLY A 187 -7.32 14.25 -17.05
C GLY A 187 -6.96 13.15 -18.06
N ASP A 188 -6.81 13.54 -19.32
CA ASP A 188 -6.51 12.60 -20.41
C ASP A 188 -5.21 11.81 -20.18
N TRP A 189 -4.25 12.38 -19.49
CA TRP A 189 -2.94 11.80 -19.22
C TRP A 189 -2.82 11.07 -17.87
N ILE A 190 -3.78 11.29 -16.95
CA ILE A 190 -3.87 10.60 -15.65
C ILE A 190 -5.28 10.03 -15.48
N ILE A 191 -5.62 9.07 -16.30
CA ILE A 191 -6.96 8.49 -16.37
C ILE A 191 -7.47 7.95 -15.01
N GLY A 192 -6.57 7.51 -14.14
CA GLY A 192 -6.93 6.93 -12.85
C GLY A 192 -7.06 7.92 -11.70
N ALA A 193 -6.54 9.14 -11.76
CA ALA A 193 -6.42 10.03 -10.60
C ALA A 193 -7.75 10.55 -10.04
N GLY A 194 -8.76 10.81 -10.90
CA GLY A 194 -9.99 11.49 -10.49
C GLY A 194 -10.96 10.65 -9.66
N LEU A 195 -11.78 11.35 -8.87
CA LEU A 195 -12.96 10.79 -8.20
C LEU A 195 -14.16 10.69 -9.17
N LEU A 196 -14.15 11.48 -10.22
CA LEU A 196 -15.10 11.46 -11.31
C LEU A 196 -14.41 10.97 -12.58
N ASP A 197 -15.17 10.35 -13.48
CA ASP A 197 -14.71 10.01 -14.82
C ASP A 197 -14.65 11.25 -15.74
N ILE A 198 -14.36 11.06 -17.04
CA ILE A 198 -14.29 12.15 -18.00
C ILE A 198 -15.65 12.80 -18.28
N TRP A 199 -16.74 12.07 -18.03
CA TRP A 199 -18.12 12.54 -18.19
C TRP A 199 -18.68 13.19 -16.92
N ARG A 200 -17.85 13.32 -15.86
CA ARG A 200 -18.22 13.82 -14.53
C ARG A 200 -19.11 12.88 -13.72
N ASN A 201 -19.19 11.61 -14.10
CA ASN A 201 -19.88 10.61 -13.28
C ASN A 201 -18.99 10.17 -12.10
N PRO A 202 -19.55 9.98 -10.90
CA PRO A 202 -18.82 9.47 -9.76
C PRO A 202 -18.24 8.07 -10.01
N LYS A 203 -16.98 7.86 -9.66
CA LYS A 203 -16.34 6.54 -9.72
C LYS A 203 -16.69 5.71 -8.48
N GLY A 204 -17.98 5.36 -8.31
CA GLY A 204 -18.47 4.48 -7.27
C GLY A 204 -17.87 4.78 -5.89
N LEU A 205 -17.36 3.75 -5.19
CA LEU A 205 -16.81 3.88 -3.84
C LEU A 205 -15.59 4.81 -3.74
N ALA A 206 -14.87 5.07 -4.82
CA ALA A 206 -13.80 6.08 -4.81
C ALA A 206 -14.34 7.47 -4.44
N PHE A 207 -15.48 7.84 -5.02
CA PHE A 207 -16.17 9.08 -4.69
C PHE A 207 -16.85 9.01 -3.31
N ASP A 208 -17.64 7.96 -3.05
CA ASP A 208 -18.48 7.88 -1.86
C ASP A 208 -17.67 7.85 -0.56
N LYS A 209 -16.57 7.08 -0.51
CA LYS A 209 -15.71 6.97 0.67
C LYS A 209 -14.89 8.23 0.91
N THR A 210 -14.45 8.89 -0.17
CA THR A 210 -13.80 10.20 -0.07
C THR A 210 -14.78 11.25 0.45
N LYS A 211 -16.01 11.30 -0.07
CA LYS A 211 -17.08 12.17 0.40
C LYS A 211 -17.44 11.90 1.88
N GLU A 212 -17.50 10.62 2.28
CA GLU A 212 -17.77 10.21 3.67
C GLU A 212 -16.71 10.79 4.61
N ALA A 213 -15.42 10.69 4.27
CA ALA A 213 -14.31 11.19 5.09
C ALA A 213 -14.23 12.73 5.13
N ASN A 214 -14.84 13.43 4.15
CA ASN A 214 -14.91 14.89 4.09
C ASN A 214 -16.14 15.48 4.80
N LYS A 215 -16.99 14.68 5.45
CA LYS A 215 -18.09 15.22 6.26
C LYS A 215 -17.52 16.08 7.39
N SER A 216 -18.21 17.16 7.73
CA SER A 216 -17.81 18.07 8.80
C SER A 216 -17.69 17.40 10.18
N LYS A 217 -18.46 16.34 10.43
CA LYS A 217 -18.40 15.52 11.64
C LYS A 217 -18.16 14.07 11.26
N ILE A 218 -17.08 13.50 11.76
CA ILE A 218 -16.72 12.10 11.53
C ILE A 218 -16.18 11.45 12.81
N ALA A 219 -16.22 10.14 12.85
CA ALA A 219 -15.48 9.32 13.81
C ALA A 219 -14.41 8.52 13.08
N VAL A 220 -13.26 8.37 13.71
CA VAL A 220 -12.13 7.58 13.23
C VAL A 220 -11.87 6.45 14.19
N LEU A 221 -11.81 5.24 13.68
CA LEU A 221 -11.47 4.05 14.45
C LEU A 221 -10.08 3.54 14.10
N ARG A 222 -9.36 3.11 15.14
CA ARG A 222 -8.07 2.42 14.99
C ARG A 222 -8.00 1.25 15.96
N THR A 223 -7.39 0.16 15.51
CA THR A 223 -6.89 -0.91 16.38
C THR A 223 -5.35 -0.85 16.38
N ASN A 224 -4.70 -1.34 17.43
CA ASN A 224 -3.23 -1.33 17.48
C ASN A 224 -2.59 -2.25 16.42
N LYS A 225 -3.30 -3.28 15.96
CA LYS A 225 -2.93 -4.13 14.82
C LYS A 225 -4.16 -4.42 13.95
N ARG A 226 -3.94 -4.87 12.74
CA ARG A 226 -4.99 -5.45 11.87
C ARG A 226 -5.18 -6.94 12.17
N ASN A 227 -4.08 -7.66 12.37
CA ASN A 227 -4.06 -9.08 12.65
C ASN A 227 -3.34 -9.33 13.96
N TYR A 228 -3.90 -10.20 14.78
CA TYR A 228 -3.40 -10.55 16.11
C TYR A 228 -3.11 -12.03 16.19
N PHE A 229 -2.05 -12.39 16.90
CA PHE A 229 -1.95 -13.73 17.44
C PHE A 229 -2.96 -13.89 18.61
N LYS A 230 -3.54 -15.07 18.75
CA LYS A 230 -4.37 -15.38 19.92
C LYS A 230 -3.58 -15.11 21.20
N GLY A 231 -4.22 -14.45 22.16
CA GLY A 231 -3.57 -14.04 23.41
C GLY A 231 -2.92 -12.65 23.38
N GLU A 232 -2.92 -11.96 22.25
CA GLU A 232 -2.48 -10.55 22.18
C GLU A 232 -3.58 -9.60 22.63
N ASN A 233 -3.17 -8.51 23.28
CA ASN A 233 -4.08 -7.48 23.78
C ASN A 233 -4.58 -6.57 22.65
N ILE A 234 -5.89 -6.37 22.58
CA ILE A 234 -6.56 -5.61 21.51
C ILE A 234 -7.03 -4.27 22.05
N LEU A 235 -6.47 -3.20 21.49
CA LEU A 235 -6.82 -1.83 21.85
C LEU A 235 -7.53 -1.13 20.70
N ILE A 236 -8.70 -0.56 20.97
CA ILE A 236 -9.43 0.31 20.05
C ILE A 236 -9.19 1.76 20.47
N SER A 237 -8.82 2.62 19.53
CA SER A 237 -8.58 4.04 19.74
C SER A 237 -9.56 4.84 18.88
N PRO A 238 -10.68 5.33 19.45
CA PRO A 238 -11.65 6.15 18.74
C PRO A 238 -11.25 7.62 18.82
N ILE A 239 -11.43 8.36 17.71
CA ILE A 239 -11.20 9.79 17.60
C ILE A 239 -12.44 10.40 16.96
N LEU A 240 -12.92 11.52 17.52
CA LEU A 240 -14.01 12.30 16.95
C LEU A 240 -13.44 13.58 16.35
N ILE A 241 -13.94 13.96 15.19
CA ILE A 241 -13.52 15.18 14.50
C ILE A 241 -14.78 15.96 14.13
N ASN A 242 -14.83 17.24 14.52
CA ASN A 242 -15.95 18.12 14.26
C ASN A 242 -15.45 19.49 13.81
N ASP A 243 -15.78 19.88 12.58
CA ASP A 243 -15.43 21.19 12.00
C ASP A 243 -16.54 22.24 12.21
N LYS A 244 -17.55 21.92 13.02
CA LYS A 244 -18.70 22.77 13.34
C LYS A 244 -18.75 23.15 14.81
N ASN A 245 -19.79 23.87 15.19
CA ASN A 245 -20.06 24.18 16.58
C ASN A 245 -20.13 22.92 17.44
N PRO A 246 -19.72 23.03 18.74
CA PRO A 246 -19.87 21.94 19.68
C PRO A 246 -21.28 21.42 19.74
N GLU A 247 -21.43 20.11 19.86
CA GLU A 247 -22.74 19.46 20.00
C GLU A 247 -22.66 18.18 20.82
N ILE A 248 -23.74 17.89 21.55
CA ILE A 248 -23.87 16.69 22.35
C ILE A 248 -24.31 15.52 21.45
N ASN A 249 -23.55 14.45 21.47
CA ASN A 249 -23.88 13.22 20.77
C ASN A 249 -23.78 12.01 21.71
N LYS A 250 -24.62 11.02 21.45
CA LYS A 250 -24.42 9.67 21.99
C LYS A 250 -23.45 8.93 21.07
N VAL A 251 -22.31 8.56 21.60
CA VAL A 251 -21.32 7.72 20.91
C VAL A 251 -21.59 6.27 21.30
N LYS A 252 -21.78 5.42 20.31
CA LYS A 252 -21.95 3.98 20.48
C LYS A 252 -20.86 3.23 19.74
N ILE A 253 -20.16 2.31 20.42
CA ILE A 253 -19.15 1.44 19.81
C ILE A 253 -19.53 0.00 20.09
N ASN A 254 -19.74 -0.77 19.03
CA ASN A 254 -20.03 -2.20 19.11
C ASN A 254 -18.87 -2.99 18.47
N VAL A 255 -18.55 -4.13 19.04
CA VAL A 255 -17.70 -5.13 18.43
C VAL A 255 -18.54 -6.34 18.09
N PHE A 256 -18.42 -6.79 16.85
CA PHE A 256 -19.18 -7.92 16.33
C PHE A 256 -18.24 -9.09 16.00
N LYS A 257 -18.70 -10.30 16.27
CA LYS A 257 -18.19 -11.55 15.71
C LYS A 257 -19.35 -12.27 15.03
N LYS A 258 -19.24 -12.59 13.73
CA LYS A 258 -20.32 -13.26 12.97
C LYS A 258 -21.70 -12.63 13.15
N ARG A 259 -21.79 -11.29 13.17
CA ARG A 259 -23.01 -10.47 13.39
C ARG A 259 -23.53 -10.44 14.85
N GLU A 260 -22.93 -11.15 15.78
CA GLU A 260 -23.28 -11.08 17.20
C GLU A 260 -22.46 -9.97 17.89
N ILE A 261 -23.10 -9.18 18.74
CA ILE A 261 -22.43 -8.15 19.52
C ILE A 261 -21.75 -8.84 20.71
N ILE A 262 -20.43 -8.80 20.75
CA ILE A 262 -19.63 -9.34 21.84
C ILE A 262 -19.15 -8.27 22.83
N PHE A 263 -19.21 -6.99 22.42
CA PHE A 263 -18.87 -5.86 23.26
C PHE A 263 -19.69 -4.64 22.85
N ASN A 264 -20.16 -3.88 23.85
CA ASN A 264 -20.91 -2.65 23.65
C ASN A 264 -20.39 -1.57 24.59
N TYR A 265 -20.17 -0.37 24.04
CA TYR A 265 -19.80 0.84 24.77
C TYR A 265 -20.73 1.97 24.31
N GLU A 266 -21.30 2.69 25.28
CA GLU A 266 -22.13 3.87 25.01
C GLU A 266 -21.76 5.00 25.95
N LYS A 267 -21.62 6.21 25.43
CA LYS A 267 -21.33 7.42 26.22
C LYS A 267 -21.94 8.65 25.53
N ILE A 268 -22.47 9.56 26.35
CA ILE A 268 -22.91 10.88 25.88
C ILE A 268 -21.69 11.79 25.97
N ILE A 269 -21.34 12.48 24.89
CA ILE A 269 -20.14 13.27 24.77
C ILE A 269 -20.47 14.62 24.12
N ASP A 270 -19.99 15.71 24.71
CA ASP A 270 -19.95 17.02 24.10
C ASP A 270 -18.76 17.06 23.13
N ILE A 271 -19.04 16.91 21.82
CA ILE A 271 -18.03 16.91 20.78
C ILE A 271 -17.64 18.35 20.48
N LYS A 272 -16.45 18.73 20.89
CA LYS A 272 -15.90 20.07 20.67
C LYS A 272 -15.59 20.30 19.18
N ASN A 273 -15.40 21.56 18.79
CA ASN A 273 -14.77 21.89 17.50
C ASN A 273 -13.33 21.36 17.50
N GLY A 274 -12.92 20.75 16.37
CA GLY A 274 -11.62 20.14 16.20
C GLY A 274 -11.60 18.65 16.57
N ILE A 275 -10.53 18.20 17.23
CA ILE A 275 -10.24 16.78 17.49
C ILE A 275 -10.54 16.45 18.95
N THR A 276 -11.37 15.44 19.17
CA THR A 276 -11.65 14.88 20.50
C THR A 276 -11.17 13.41 20.52
N ASN A 277 -10.10 13.15 21.28
CA ASN A 277 -9.65 11.78 21.51
C ASN A 277 -10.47 11.15 22.63
N LEU A 278 -11.06 10.00 22.38
CA LEU A 278 -11.75 9.22 23.40
C LEU A 278 -10.79 8.30 24.14
N GLU A 279 -11.24 7.81 25.29
CA GLU A 279 -10.48 6.77 26.01
C GLU A 279 -10.32 5.52 25.14
N LYS A 280 -9.14 4.91 25.24
CA LYS A 280 -8.89 3.64 24.55
C LYS A 280 -9.72 2.53 25.19
N ILE A 281 -10.36 1.75 24.37
CA ILE A 281 -11.12 0.58 24.79
C ILE A 281 -10.21 -0.64 24.69
N ASN A 282 -10.03 -1.33 25.79
CA ASN A 282 -9.29 -2.58 25.87
C ASN A 282 -10.28 -3.76 25.82
N LEU A 283 -10.19 -4.59 24.78
CA LEU A 283 -10.99 -5.80 24.64
C LEU A 283 -10.39 -7.03 25.34
N GLY A 284 -9.22 -6.87 25.96
CA GLY A 284 -8.48 -7.99 26.55
C GLY A 284 -7.74 -8.83 25.50
N ASN A 285 -7.39 -10.05 25.90
CA ASN A 285 -6.60 -11.01 25.12
C ASN A 285 -7.27 -12.38 24.96
N ASP A 286 -8.49 -12.53 25.46
CA ASP A 286 -9.20 -13.84 25.54
C ASP A 286 -10.15 -14.08 24.34
N LEU A 287 -10.15 -13.18 23.35
CA LEU A 287 -11.01 -13.34 22.19
C LEU A 287 -10.57 -14.55 21.32
N GLU A 288 -11.57 -15.26 20.82
CA GLU A 288 -11.37 -16.44 19.97
C GLU A 288 -10.97 -16.09 18.55
N ASP A 289 -10.34 -17.03 17.84
CA ASP A 289 -9.98 -16.91 16.43
C ASP A 289 -11.14 -16.44 15.56
N GLY A 290 -10.84 -15.62 14.56
CA GLY A 290 -11.79 -15.17 13.56
C GLY A 290 -11.69 -13.69 13.22
N GLU A 291 -12.61 -13.26 12.38
CA GLU A 291 -12.78 -11.87 11.98
C GLU A 291 -13.75 -11.16 12.91
N TYR A 292 -13.41 -9.94 13.25
CA TYR A 292 -14.19 -9.03 14.10
C TYR A 292 -14.39 -7.70 13.39
N GLU A 293 -15.59 -7.14 13.53
CA GLU A 293 -15.93 -5.79 13.10
C GLU A 293 -16.09 -4.88 14.30
N VAL A 294 -15.40 -3.73 14.30
CA VAL A 294 -15.63 -2.65 15.26
C VAL A 294 -16.38 -1.54 14.54
N LYS A 295 -17.54 -1.19 15.07
CA LYS A 295 -18.43 -0.18 14.50
C LYS A 295 -18.63 0.97 15.48
N ILE A 296 -18.49 2.21 15.03
CA ILE A 296 -18.80 3.42 15.80
C ILE A 296 -19.93 4.18 15.14
N SER A 297 -20.89 4.61 15.94
CA SER A 297 -22.04 5.42 15.51
C SER A 297 -22.10 6.68 16.36
N LEU A 298 -22.26 7.84 15.71
CA LEU A 298 -22.58 9.11 16.33
C LEU A 298 -24.08 9.37 16.18
N ILE A 299 -24.78 9.49 17.32
CA ILE A 299 -26.23 9.59 17.36
C ILE A 299 -26.62 10.92 17.99
N ASN A 300 -27.38 11.73 17.26
CA ASN A 300 -27.95 12.98 17.72
C ASN A 300 -29.47 12.92 17.56
N ASN A 301 -30.22 13.33 18.59
CA ASN A 301 -31.69 13.31 18.57
C ASN A 301 -32.29 12.01 18.03
N LYS A 302 -31.76 10.86 18.48
CA LYS A 302 -32.17 9.51 18.08
C LYS A 302 -31.88 9.16 16.61
N LYS A 303 -31.18 10.03 15.85
CA LYS A 303 -30.76 9.80 14.47
C LYS A 303 -29.28 9.53 14.41
N THR A 304 -28.88 8.54 13.63
CA THR A 304 -27.47 8.29 13.32
C THR A 304 -26.97 9.32 12.30
N ASP A 305 -26.11 10.22 12.73
CA ASP A 305 -25.50 11.25 11.88
C ASP A 305 -24.28 10.75 11.11
N TYR A 306 -23.51 9.89 11.76
CA TYR A 306 -22.32 9.29 11.17
C TYR A 306 -22.10 7.89 11.71
N GLU A 307 -21.64 7.00 10.84
CA GLU A 307 -21.30 5.64 11.18
C GLU A 307 -20.12 5.17 10.35
N THR A 308 -19.21 4.43 10.95
CA THR A 308 -18.07 3.78 10.27
C THR A 308 -17.66 2.52 10.99
N SER A 309 -16.97 1.63 10.29
CA SER A 309 -16.41 0.41 10.88
C SER A 309 -15.02 0.09 10.36
N ILE A 310 -14.28 -0.72 11.13
CA ILE A 310 -13.02 -1.33 10.77
C ILE A 310 -13.05 -2.80 11.19
N ASN A 311 -12.26 -3.63 10.50
CA ASN A 311 -12.12 -5.05 10.86
C ASN A 311 -10.73 -5.33 11.43
N PHE A 312 -10.66 -6.33 12.29
CA PHE A 312 -9.43 -6.97 12.73
C PHE A 312 -9.61 -8.50 12.80
N ASN A 313 -8.50 -9.22 12.82
CA ASN A 313 -8.52 -10.68 12.81
C ASN A 313 -7.65 -11.24 13.93
N ILE A 314 -8.04 -12.40 14.46
CA ILE A 314 -7.27 -13.16 15.45
C ILE A 314 -6.97 -14.54 14.89
N PHE A 315 -5.73 -14.98 15.05
CA PHE A 315 -5.26 -16.26 14.57
C PHE A 315 -4.57 -17.05 15.69
N SER A 316 -4.96 -18.31 15.85
CA SER A 316 -4.19 -19.26 16.64
C SER A 316 -2.87 -19.59 15.94
N VAL A 317 -1.88 -19.91 16.76
CA VAL A 317 -0.60 -20.40 16.24
C VAL A 317 -0.82 -21.77 15.58
N LEU A 318 -0.38 -21.90 14.34
CA LEU A 318 -0.44 -23.18 13.64
C LEU A 318 0.58 -24.15 14.24
N ASN A 319 0.12 -25.35 14.62
CA ASN A 319 1.04 -26.44 14.96
C ASN A 319 1.61 -27.03 13.67
N LEU A 320 2.92 -26.94 13.50
CA LEU A 320 3.62 -27.65 12.43
C LEU A 320 3.86 -29.11 12.80
N ASN A 321 4.11 -29.94 11.79
CA ASN A 321 4.70 -31.27 11.98
C ASN A 321 6.05 -31.12 12.72
N LYS A 322 6.19 -31.79 13.84
CA LYS A 322 7.24 -31.57 14.85
C LYS A 322 8.70 -31.81 14.41
N ASN A 323 8.99 -32.24 13.20
CA ASN A 323 10.33 -32.64 12.76
C ASN A 323 10.79 -31.99 11.46
N LYS A 324 10.37 -30.74 11.21
CA LYS A 324 10.82 -30.01 10.01
C LYS A 324 12.22 -29.46 10.23
N SER A 325 13.02 -29.59 9.18
CA SER A 325 14.29 -28.92 9.04
C SER A 325 14.43 -28.31 7.64
N ILE A 326 15.19 -27.25 7.54
CA ILE A 326 15.41 -26.49 6.32
C ILE A 326 16.84 -25.96 6.30
N ALA A 327 17.32 -25.62 5.10
CA ALA A 327 18.52 -24.79 4.97
C ALA A 327 18.16 -23.30 4.88
N ILE A 328 19.01 -22.41 5.36
CA ILE A 328 18.93 -20.97 5.15
C ILE A 328 20.20 -20.47 4.47
N LEU A 329 20.06 -19.64 3.45
CA LEU A 329 21.23 -19.13 2.72
C LEU A 329 22.10 -18.22 3.61
N LYS A 330 21.44 -17.44 4.48
CA LYS A 330 22.08 -16.47 5.36
C LYS A 330 21.28 -16.31 6.64
N GLU A 331 21.98 -16.07 7.74
CA GLU A 331 21.32 -15.72 9.00
C GLU A 331 20.59 -14.37 8.89
N ASP A 332 19.30 -14.39 9.21
CA ASP A 332 18.45 -13.24 9.39
C ASP A 332 17.76 -13.32 10.75
N LYS A 333 17.84 -12.24 11.52
CA LYS A 333 17.34 -12.21 12.89
C LYS A 333 15.85 -12.55 12.99
N LYS A 334 15.02 -12.02 12.10
CA LYS A 334 13.56 -12.25 12.11
C LYS A 334 13.23 -13.67 11.69
N LEU A 335 13.91 -14.18 10.65
CA LEU A 335 13.75 -15.55 10.21
C LEU A 335 14.16 -16.55 11.31
N ILE A 336 15.30 -16.34 11.96
CA ILE A 336 15.76 -17.21 13.05
C ILE A 336 14.79 -17.18 14.23
N GLN A 337 14.26 -16.02 14.62
CA GLN A 337 13.25 -15.92 15.67
C GLN A 337 11.97 -16.69 15.30
N PHE A 338 11.53 -16.58 14.05
CA PHE A 338 10.39 -17.33 13.53
C PHE A 338 10.65 -18.84 13.57
N LEU A 339 11.79 -19.32 13.07
CA LEU A 339 12.14 -20.74 13.06
C LEU A 339 12.17 -21.32 14.48
N LYS A 340 12.76 -20.59 15.43
CA LYS A 340 12.80 -20.98 16.86
C LYS A 340 11.39 -21.02 17.47
N LYS A 341 10.53 -20.04 17.16
CA LYS A 341 9.14 -19.97 17.63
C LYS A 341 8.34 -21.22 17.26
N TYR A 342 8.58 -21.77 16.08
CA TYR A 342 7.87 -22.94 15.55
C TYR A 342 8.65 -24.24 15.66
N ASN A 343 9.78 -24.26 16.39
CA ASN A 343 10.66 -25.43 16.57
C ASN A 343 11.11 -26.05 15.24
N ILE A 344 11.34 -25.22 14.21
CA ILE A 344 11.88 -25.64 12.92
C ILE A 344 13.41 -25.68 13.05
N LYS A 345 14.00 -26.85 12.81
CA LYS A 345 15.46 -26.99 12.76
C LYS A 345 15.99 -26.32 11.48
N TYR A 346 17.18 -25.75 11.54
CA TYR A 346 17.82 -25.16 10.37
C TYR A 346 19.32 -25.35 10.37
N GLU A 347 19.90 -25.41 9.17
CA GLU A 347 21.32 -25.37 8.92
C GLU A 347 21.67 -24.24 7.95
N LEU A 348 22.93 -23.78 7.92
CA LEU A 348 23.40 -22.87 6.89
C LEU A 348 23.59 -23.65 5.59
N PHE A 349 23.09 -23.08 4.49
CA PHE A 349 23.21 -23.69 3.18
C PHE A 349 24.69 -23.81 2.78
N ASN A 350 25.06 -25.03 2.42
CA ASN A 350 26.35 -25.36 1.83
C ASN A 350 26.09 -26.45 0.78
N ASP A 351 26.47 -26.20 -0.47
CA ASP A 351 26.21 -27.08 -1.60
C ASP A 351 26.76 -28.53 -1.42
N PHE A 352 27.82 -28.67 -0.64
CA PHE A 352 28.46 -29.96 -0.40
C PHE A 352 27.91 -30.74 0.80
N THR A 353 27.34 -30.05 1.79
CA THR A 353 26.96 -30.65 3.07
C THR A 353 25.48 -30.50 3.40
N THR A 354 24.73 -29.70 2.65
CA THR A 354 23.29 -29.50 2.89
C THR A 354 22.53 -30.79 2.64
N THR A 355 21.87 -31.28 3.70
CA THR A 355 21.04 -32.49 3.66
C THR A 355 19.56 -32.16 3.47
N GLU A 356 19.18 -30.90 3.65
CA GLU A 356 17.81 -30.44 3.60
C GLU A 356 17.34 -30.21 2.16
N SER A 357 16.09 -30.58 1.89
CA SER A 357 15.50 -30.47 0.55
C SER A 357 15.06 -29.06 0.18
N THR A 358 15.02 -28.13 1.12
CA THR A 358 14.51 -26.76 0.91
C THR A 358 15.43 -25.72 1.53
N VAL A 359 15.83 -24.72 0.73
CA VAL A 359 16.60 -23.57 1.19
C VAL A 359 15.74 -22.29 1.17
N ILE A 360 15.81 -21.49 2.25
CA ILE A 360 15.18 -20.17 2.33
C ILE A 360 16.22 -19.07 2.13
N ILE A 361 15.91 -18.18 1.20
CA ILE A 361 16.70 -16.99 0.88
C ILE A 361 15.98 -15.77 1.45
N SER A 362 16.44 -15.25 2.58
CA SER A 362 15.80 -14.18 3.34
C SER A 362 16.05 -12.79 2.74
N ASP A 363 17.26 -12.51 2.33
CA ASP A 363 17.66 -11.20 1.80
C ASP A 363 18.80 -11.35 0.80
N ILE A 364 18.71 -10.51 -0.19
CA ILE A 364 19.72 -10.33 -1.20
C ILE A 364 20.15 -8.87 -1.08
N ASN A 365 21.20 -8.64 -0.32
CA ASN A 365 21.70 -7.29 0.00
C ASN A 365 21.92 -6.43 -1.25
N THR A 366 20.91 -5.65 -1.60
CA THR A 366 21.11 -4.40 -2.32
C THR A 366 20.89 -3.26 -1.34
N LYS A 367 21.96 -2.71 -0.76
CA LYS A 367 21.87 -1.44 -0.04
C LYS A 367 21.46 -0.36 -1.06
N VAL A 368 20.20 0.00 -1.06
CA VAL A 368 19.73 1.20 -1.74
C VAL A 368 19.94 2.37 -0.79
N LEU A 369 20.98 3.14 -1.04
CA LEU A 369 21.17 4.44 -0.40
C LEU A 369 20.32 5.47 -1.15
N SER A 370 19.32 6.05 -0.52
CA SER A 370 18.67 7.25 -1.04
C SER A 370 19.56 8.45 -0.75
N SER A 371 19.94 9.22 -1.78
CA SER A 371 20.59 10.51 -1.57
C SER A 371 19.58 11.53 -1.01
N LYS A 372 20.09 12.59 -0.37
CA LYS A 372 19.29 13.73 0.12
C LYS A 372 18.42 14.38 -0.98
N ASP A 373 18.82 14.22 -2.23
CA ASP A 373 18.18 14.85 -3.39
C ASP A 373 17.21 13.92 -4.13
N GLY A 374 16.89 12.77 -3.56
CA GLY A 374 15.99 11.78 -4.16
C GLY A 374 16.56 11.04 -5.36
N ASN A 375 17.84 11.22 -5.66
CA ASN A 375 18.57 10.38 -6.59
C ASN A 375 19.03 9.12 -5.87
N VAL A 376 18.86 7.97 -6.50
CA VAL A 376 19.40 6.71 -6.02
C VAL A 376 20.88 6.68 -6.39
N ILE A 377 21.75 6.74 -5.40
CA ILE A 377 23.19 6.54 -5.60
C ILE A 377 23.45 5.05 -5.43
N GLU A 378 23.86 4.40 -6.49
CA GLU A 378 24.41 3.04 -6.44
C GLU A 378 25.80 3.10 -5.79
N GLN A 379 25.98 2.44 -4.65
CA GLN A 379 27.30 2.00 -4.26
C GLN A 379 27.56 0.67 -4.95
N ASN A 380 28.34 0.71 -6.03
CA ASN A 380 28.93 -0.47 -6.62
C ASN A 380 29.97 -1.04 -5.64
N ASN A 381 29.50 -1.89 -4.74
CA ASN A 381 30.42 -2.74 -3.98
C ASN A 381 30.69 -3.96 -4.86
N THR A 382 31.62 -3.80 -5.82
CA THR A 382 31.99 -4.83 -6.81
C THR A 382 32.37 -6.16 -6.15
N ASN A 383 32.94 -6.13 -4.95
CA ASN A 383 33.32 -7.33 -4.20
C ASN A 383 32.11 -8.07 -3.57
N ALA A 384 31.10 -7.35 -3.08
CA ALA A 384 29.89 -7.98 -2.54
C ALA A 384 29.01 -8.59 -3.65
N SER A 385 29.03 -8.04 -4.86
CA SER A 385 28.25 -8.56 -5.99
C SER A 385 28.77 -9.91 -6.50
N ASN A 386 30.07 -10.13 -6.50
CA ASN A 386 30.66 -11.38 -6.97
C ASN A 386 30.37 -12.53 -5.99
N THR A 387 30.58 -12.32 -4.69
CA THR A 387 30.30 -13.34 -3.66
C THR A 387 28.82 -13.72 -3.65
N PHE A 388 27.94 -12.76 -3.90
CA PHE A 388 26.52 -12.99 -3.95
C PHE A 388 26.08 -13.79 -5.18
N LYS A 389 26.64 -13.51 -6.35
CA LYS A 389 26.38 -14.26 -7.58
C LYS A 389 26.75 -15.73 -7.42
N ASP A 390 27.90 -15.99 -6.82
CA ASP A 390 28.38 -17.34 -6.58
C ASP A 390 27.42 -18.13 -5.66
N GLN A 391 26.87 -17.51 -4.62
CA GLN A 391 25.87 -18.16 -3.75
C GLN A 391 24.56 -18.49 -4.49
N ILE A 392 24.10 -17.61 -5.37
CA ILE A 392 22.88 -17.85 -6.16
C ILE A 392 23.12 -18.94 -7.20
N ASP A 393 24.29 -18.98 -7.82
CA ASP A 393 24.66 -20.03 -8.75
C ASP A 393 24.66 -21.41 -8.03
N LEU A 394 25.19 -21.49 -6.80
CA LEU A 394 25.13 -22.70 -5.97
C LEU A 394 23.69 -23.11 -5.63
N VAL A 395 22.82 -22.15 -5.28
CA VAL A 395 21.39 -22.43 -5.06
C VAL A 395 20.71 -22.92 -6.33
N ASN A 396 21.02 -22.34 -7.48
CA ASN A 396 20.49 -22.78 -8.76
C ASN A 396 20.92 -24.24 -9.09
N ASP A 397 22.18 -24.58 -8.88
CA ASP A 397 22.68 -25.94 -9.08
C ASP A 397 22.02 -26.95 -8.12
N PHE A 398 21.80 -26.54 -6.86
CA PHE A 398 21.05 -27.35 -5.89
C PHE A 398 19.62 -27.62 -6.35
N VAL A 399 18.93 -26.60 -6.85
CA VAL A 399 17.55 -26.75 -7.34
C VAL A 399 17.50 -27.61 -8.61
N LEU A 400 18.46 -27.47 -9.53
CA LEU A 400 18.58 -28.31 -10.73
C LEU A 400 18.65 -29.80 -10.38
N LYS A 401 19.27 -30.14 -9.24
CA LYS A 401 19.42 -31.53 -8.73
C LYS A 401 18.24 -32.01 -7.87
N GLY A 402 17.13 -31.27 -7.81
CA GLY A 402 15.91 -31.67 -7.11
C GLY A 402 15.63 -30.96 -5.79
N GLY A 403 16.53 -30.08 -5.33
CA GLY A 403 16.29 -29.22 -4.18
C GLY A 403 15.23 -28.14 -4.46
N ASN A 404 14.73 -27.47 -3.42
CA ASN A 404 13.75 -26.41 -3.55
C ASN A 404 14.29 -25.11 -2.95
N ALA A 405 13.94 -23.96 -3.53
CA ALA A 405 14.35 -22.66 -3.05
C ALA A 405 13.16 -21.73 -2.82
N ILE A 406 13.13 -21.03 -1.68
CA ILE A 406 12.11 -20.02 -1.35
C ILE A 406 12.79 -18.66 -1.24
N PHE A 407 12.62 -17.81 -2.23
CA PHE A 407 13.06 -16.43 -2.21
C PHE A 407 11.99 -15.55 -1.55
N LEU A 408 12.23 -15.11 -0.31
CA LEU A 408 11.34 -14.21 0.42
C LEU A 408 11.40 -12.78 -0.13
N GLN A 409 12.51 -12.43 -0.77
CA GLN A 409 12.65 -11.21 -1.56
C GLN A 409 13.33 -11.55 -2.87
N VAL A 410 12.75 -11.08 -3.98
CA VAL A 410 13.35 -11.30 -5.29
C VAL A 410 14.54 -10.35 -5.48
N PRO A 411 15.69 -10.87 -5.92
CA PRO A 411 16.85 -10.04 -6.18
C PRO A 411 16.59 -9.03 -7.30
N GLY A 412 17.05 -7.81 -7.11
CA GLY A 412 17.08 -6.77 -8.14
C GLY A 412 18.42 -6.09 -8.18
N LYS A 413 19.02 -5.99 -9.38
CA LYS A 413 20.37 -5.43 -9.55
C LYS A 413 20.42 -3.91 -9.52
N THR A 414 19.38 -3.23 -10.02
CA THR A 414 19.38 -1.78 -10.17
C THR A 414 17.97 -1.22 -10.10
N ARG A 415 17.78 -0.17 -9.30
CA ARG A 415 16.56 0.63 -9.32
C ARG A 415 16.86 1.95 -10.01
N LYS A 416 16.35 2.14 -11.21
CA LYS A 416 16.39 3.44 -11.89
C LYS A 416 15.07 4.17 -11.69
N ARG A 417 15.14 5.44 -11.27
CA ARG A 417 13.98 6.32 -11.30
C ARG A 417 13.80 6.81 -12.74
N ILE A 418 12.67 6.50 -13.35
CA ILE A 418 12.34 6.93 -14.70
C ILE A 418 11.27 8.01 -14.62
N GLY A 419 11.70 9.27 -14.80
CA GLY A 419 10.82 10.44 -14.87
C GLY A 419 10.24 10.89 -13.52
N PRO A 420 9.42 11.96 -13.52
CA PRO A 420 8.83 12.53 -12.31
C PRO A 420 7.80 11.63 -11.64
N ASN A 421 7.23 10.69 -12.36
CA ASN A 421 6.24 9.74 -11.86
C ASN A 421 6.96 8.43 -11.50
N LEU A 422 7.42 8.33 -10.31
CA LEU A 422 7.90 7.23 -9.45
C LEU A 422 7.83 5.78 -10.01
N THR A 423 8.12 5.55 -11.28
CA THR A 423 8.28 4.20 -11.81
C THR A 423 9.71 3.76 -11.57
N PHE A 424 9.90 2.75 -10.75
CA PHE A 424 11.19 2.13 -10.53
C PHE A 424 11.29 0.89 -11.42
N VAL A 425 12.26 0.86 -12.30
CA VAL A 425 12.65 -0.36 -13.02
C VAL A 425 13.85 -0.94 -12.30
N ALA A 426 13.71 -2.13 -11.76
CA ALA A 426 14.85 -2.91 -11.32
C ALA A 426 15.26 -3.81 -12.48
N ASP A 427 16.43 -3.56 -13.07
CA ASP A 427 17.05 -4.51 -13.97
C ASP A 427 17.62 -5.64 -13.13
N GLY A 428 17.15 -6.82 -13.38
CA GLY A 428 18.03 -7.84 -13.01
C GLY A 428 17.62 -8.90 -12.10
N THR A 429 17.33 -9.89 -12.72
CA THR A 429 17.47 -11.23 -12.20
C THR A 429 18.28 -12.02 -13.20
N ASP A 430 19.46 -11.49 -13.53
CA ASP A 430 20.48 -12.25 -14.27
C ASP A 430 20.83 -13.56 -13.57
N TYR A 431 20.37 -13.72 -12.33
CA TYR A 431 20.63 -14.83 -11.43
C TYR A 431 19.50 -15.87 -11.33
N LEU A 432 18.32 -15.58 -11.87
CA LEU A 432 17.22 -16.53 -11.86
C LEU A 432 17.09 -17.22 -13.22
N PRO A 433 16.57 -18.46 -13.25
CA PRO A 433 16.51 -19.25 -14.49
C PRO A 433 15.59 -18.66 -15.57
N HIS A 434 14.87 -17.58 -15.26
CA HIS A 434 13.97 -16.90 -16.19
C HIS A 434 14.44 -15.47 -16.46
N LYS A 435 15.14 -15.25 -17.56
CA LYS A 435 15.52 -13.93 -18.08
C LYS A 435 14.54 -13.48 -19.16
N PRO A 436 14.23 -12.18 -19.26
CA PRO A 436 14.48 -11.11 -18.32
C PRO A 436 13.25 -10.88 -17.41
N ILE A 437 13.40 -10.94 -16.11
CA ILE A 437 12.39 -10.51 -15.16
C ILE A 437 12.66 -9.04 -14.83
N LYS A 438 11.68 -8.16 -15.05
CA LYS A 438 11.75 -6.77 -14.63
C LYS A 438 10.93 -6.58 -13.36
N ASN A 439 11.52 -5.97 -12.35
CA ASN A 439 10.79 -5.46 -11.21
C ASN A 439 10.25 -4.08 -11.56
N ILE A 440 8.96 -3.88 -11.53
CA ILE A 440 8.35 -2.58 -11.83
C ILE A 440 7.56 -2.13 -10.61
N SER A 441 7.86 -0.91 -10.13
CA SER A 441 7.03 -0.29 -9.13
C SER A 441 5.71 0.15 -9.74
N GLN A 442 4.67 0.08 -8.94
CA GLN A 442 3.33 0.36 -9.41
C GLN A 442 3.07 1.85 -9.55
N GLY A 443 2.36 2.21 -10.62
CA GLY A 443 1.85 3.55 -10.80
C GLY A 443 0.80 3.88 -9.73
N LEU A 444 0.87 5.11 -9.22
CA LEU A 444 -0.02 5.58 -8.15
C LEU A 444 -1.47 5.77 -8.61
N TRP A 445 -1.67 6.00 -9.89
CA TRP A 445 -2.94 6.50 -10.43
C TRP A 445 -3.79 5.46 -11.13
N ASP A 446 -3.26 4.27 -11.35
CA ASP A 446 -3.91 3.28 -12.21
C ASP A 446 -4.62 2.17 -11.42
N GLY A 447 -4.61 2.27 -10.09
CA GLY A 447 -5.41 1.41 -9.22
C GLY A 447 -5.04 -0.06 -9.29
N ILE A 448 -3.75 -0.38 -9.20
CA ILE A 448 -3.24 -1.74 -9.36
C ILE A 448 -3.79 -2.66 -8.28
N LEU A 449 -4.32 -3.81 -8.70
CA LEU A 449 -4.77 -4.89 -7.82
C LEU A 449 -3.75 -6.02 -7.80
N HIS A 450 -3.56 -6.61 -6.63
CA HIS A 450 -2.79 -7.81 -6.39
C HIS A 450 -3.74 -8.90 -5.95
N ILE A 451 -4.03 -9.86 -6.79
CA ILE A 451 -5.06 -10.86 -6.54
C ILE A 451 -4.41 -12.20 -6.23
N ASN A 452 -4.71 -12.75 -5.07
CA ASN A 452 -4.32 -14.10 -4.73
C ASN A 452 -5.29 -15.12 -5.33
N SER A 453 -4.79 -16.29 -5.63
CA SER A 453 -5.57 -17.42 -6.16
C SER A 453 -5.55 -18.60 -5.17
N LYS A 454 -6.42 -19.59 -5.43
CA LYS A 454 -6.46 -20.82 -4.64
C LYS A 454 -5.14 -21.58 -4.75
N HIS A 455 -4.38 -21.64 -3.66
CA HIS A 455 -3.13 -22.38 -3.54
C HIS A 455 -2.89 -22.85 -2.10
N LYS A 456 -2.09 -23.90 -1.90
CA LYS A 456 -1.74 -24.42 -0.58
C LYS A 456 -1.06 -23.36 0.32
N PHE A 457 -0.35 -22.38 -0.28
CA PHE A 457 0.28 -21.26 0.46
C PHE A 457 -0.72 -20.38 1.22
N PHE A 458 -1.98 -20.35 0.77
CA PHE A 458 -3.07 -19.61 1.41
C PHE A 458 -3.99 -20.53 2.24
N LYS A 459 -3.54 -21.73 2.64
CA LYS A 459 -4.34 -22.61 3.52
C LYS A 459 -4.65 -21.86 4.82
N GLY A 460 -5.93 -21.80 5.19
CA GLY A 460 -6.43 -21.05 6.36
C GLY A 460 -6.59 -19.54 6.16
N LEU A 461 -6.36 -19.02 4.97
CA LEU A 461 -6.49 -17.61 4.61
C LEU A 461 -7.47 -17.41 3.45
N PRO A 462 -8.12 -16.24 3.33
CA PRO A 462 -9.00 -15.93 2.20
C PRO A 462 -8.28 -15.98 0.85
N ILE A 463 -8.97 -16.45 -0.17
CA ILE A 463 -8.48 -16.57 -1.54
C ILE A 463 -9.38 -15.82 -2.52
N ASN A 464 -8.86 -15.55 -3.74
CA ASN A 464 -9.55 -14.79 -4.79
C ASN A 464 -9.90 -13.36 -4.35
N VAL A 465 -9.04 -12.77 -3.54
CA VAL A 465 -9.18 -11.41 -3.00
C VAL A 465 -7.95 -10.58 -3.29
N ASN A 466 -8.11 -9.26 -3.23
CA ASN A 466 -6.98 -8.34 -3.31
C ASN A 466 -6.12 -8.39 -2.05
N MET A 467 -4.81 -8.19 -2.19
CA MET A 467 -3.85 -8.10 -1.09
C MET A 467 -3.98 -6.77 -0.33
N SER A 468 -5.16 -6.58 0.28
CA SER A 468 -5.54 -5.43 1.13
C SER A 468 -6.25 -5.93 2.38
N GLY A 469 -6.62 -5.04 3.30
CA GLY A 469 -7.26 -5.42 4.55
C GLY A 469 -6.41 -6.40 5.36
N LEU A 470 -6.82 -7.65 5.51
CA LEU A 470 -6.07 -8.71 6.20
C LEU A 470 -4.64 -8.84 5.67
N TYR A 471 -4.41 -8.61 4.38
CA TYR A 471 -3.08 -8.74 3.75
C TYR A 471 -2.28 -7.43 3.69
N GLU A 472 -2.79 -6.32 4.23
CA GLU A 472 -2.22 -4.98 4.02
C GLU A 472 -0.73 -4.84 4.41
N ASN A 473 -0.29 -5.57 5.45
CA ASN A 473 1.10 -5.52 5.92
C ASN A 473 2.06 -6.26 4.98
N ILE A 474 1.61 -7.34 4.36
CA ILE A 474 2.43 -8.16 3.46
C ILE A 474 2.24 -7.82 1.99
N ALA A 475 1.34 -6.90 1.68
CA ALA A 475 1.05 -6.51 0.30
C ALA A 475 2.30 -6.06 -0.46
N PRO A 476 2.49 -6.49 -1.72
CA PRO A 476 3.66 -6.13 -2.50
C PRO A 476 3.60 -4.66 -2.92
N THR A 477 4.77 -4.08 -3.19
CA THR A 477 4.91 -2.73 -3.79
C THR A 477 5.55 -2.78 -5.16
N ILE A 478 6.03 -3.94 -5.57
CA ILE A 478 6.64 -4.22 -6.87
C ILE A 478 6.10 -5.56 -7.37
N SER A 479 6.06 -5.75 -8.67
CA SER A 479 5.66 -7.00 -9.32
C SER A 479 6.71 -7.45 -10.32
N LEU A 480 6.83 -8.75 -10.52
CA LEU A 480 7.72 -9.34 -11.53
C LEU A 480 7.00 -9.36 -12.87
N ARG A 481 7.59 -8.72 -13.87
CA ARG A 481 7.09 -8.72 -15.24
C ARG A 481 7.79 -9.78 -16.09
N ASN A 482 7.13 -10.25 -17.15
CA ASN A 482 7.62 -11.28 -18.07
C ASN A 482 7.94 -12.61 -17.39
N PHE A 483 7.16 -12.97 -16.40
CA PHE A 483 7.33 -14.17 -15.63
C PHE A 483 6.70 -15.38 -16.34
N LYS A 484 7.43 -16.49 -16.33
CA LYS A 484 6.94 -17.80 -16.82
C LYS A 484 6.94 -18.80 -15.66
N GLY A 485 5.77 -19.19 -15.21
CA GLY A 485 5.58 -20.13 -14.09
C GLY A 485 4.14 -20.14 -13.61
N GLN A 486 3.89 -20.84 -12.51
CA GLN A 486 2.59 -20.84 -11.84
C GLN A 486 2.45 -19.57 -10.97
N ASN A 487 1.63 -18.62 -11.41
CA ASN A 487 1.31 -17.43 -10.65
C ASN A 487 0.28 -17.74 -9.57
N ILE A 488 0.59 -17.35 -8.32
CA ILE A 488 -0.25 -17.56 -7.14
C ILE A 488 -0.83 -16.24 -6.66
N VAL A 489 -0.03 -15.17 -6.69
CA VAL A 489 -0.49 -13.78 -6.55
C VAL A 489 -0.08 -13.04 -7.80
N GLN A 490 -1.03 -12.41 -8.46
CA GLN A 490 -0.80 -11.77 -9.75
C GLN A 490 -1.46 -10.41 -9.83
N THR A 491 -0.93 -9.55 -10.71
CA THR A 491 -1.44 -8.22 -10.96
C THR A 491 -1.65 -7.97 -12.44
N ILE A 492 -2.55 -7.05 -12.75
CA ILE A 492 -2.62 -6.36 -14.03
C ILE A 492 -2.26 -4.91 -13.77
N ALA A 493 -1.28 -4.41 -14.47
CA ALA A 493 -0.72 -3.10 -14.29
C ALA A 493 -0.57 -2.36 -15.62
N PHE A 494 -0.41 -1.06 -15.51
CA PHE A 494 -0.19 -0.17 -16.62
C PHE A 494 1.17 0.51 -16.51
N ASP A 495 1.94 0.45 -17.57
CA ASP A 495 3.21 1.16 -17.69
C ASP A 495 3.07 2.31 -18.70
N ARG A 496 3.18 3.55 -18.22
CA ARG A 496 3.15 4.75 -19.08
C ARG A 496 4.40 4.93 -19.90
N ILE A 497 5.47 4.18 -19.57
CA ILE A 497 6.75 4.26 -20.25
C ILE A 497 7.05 2.88 -20.85
N PRO A 498 6.61 2.61 -22.09
CA PRO A 498 6.85 1.33 -22.71
C PRO A 498 8.33 0.96 -22.69
N ASN A 499 8.66 -0.23 -22.22
CA ASN A 499 10.02 -0.76 -22.15
C ASN A 499 11.04 0.10 -21.42
N GLY A 500 10.57 0.98 -20.49
CA GLY A 500 11.46 1.88 -19.75
C GLY A 500 12.13 2.97 -20.58
N ASN A 501 11.70 3.18 -21.83
CA ASN A 501 12.27 4.19 -22.70
C ASN A 501 11.54 5.53 -22.54
N ILE A 502 12.13 6.44 -21.74
CA ILE A 502 11.58 7.75 -21.44
C ILE A 502 11.34 8.62 -22.68
N MET A 503 12.12 8.40 -23.76
CA MET A 503 11.97 9.15 -25.02
C MET A 503 10.74 8.70 -25.81
N LYS A 504 10.22 7.52 -25.53
CA LYS A 504 8.95 7.02 -26.07
C LYS A 504 7.76 7.36 -25.18
N ARG A 505 7.97 8.17 -24.15
CA ARG A 505 6.90 8.63 -23.27
C ARG A 505 5.91 9.45 -24.07
N ASN A 506 4.79 8.85 -24.37
CA ASN A 506 3.66 9.57 -24.91
C ASN A 506 2.71 9.90 -23.76
N TYR A 507 2.49 11.17 -23.50
CA TYR A 507 1.58 11.61 -22.43
C TYR A 507 0.13 11.20 -22.69
N ILE A 508 -0.18 10.84 -23.92
CA ILE A 508 -1.52 10.55 -24.38
C ILE A 508 -1.50 9.20 -25.10
N GLY A 509 -1.92 8.15 -24.40
CA GLY A 509 -2.36 6.91 -25.02
C GLY A 509 -1.31 5.88 -25.43
N SER A 510 -0.07 5.96 -25.00
CA SER A 510 0.97 4.98 -25.33
C SER A 510 1.44 4.15 -24.12
N GLY A 511 0.57 3.91 -23.18
CA GLY A 511 0.87 2.99 -22.12
C GLY A 511 0.78 1.54 -22.58
N GLU A 512 1.41 0.66 -21.85
CA GLU A 512 1.35 -0.77 -22.04
C GLU A 512 0.65 -1.41 -20.83
N VAL A 513 -0.41 -2.16 -21.08
CA VAL A 513 -1.03 -3.02 -20.06
C VAL A 513 -0.24 -4.31 -20.01
N TRP A 514 0.18 -4.71 -18.81
CA TRP A 514 0.94 -5.92 -18.61
C TRP A 514 0.44 -6.68 -17.38
N SER A 515 0.67 -7.98 -17.35
CA SER A 515 0.46 -8.83 -16.18
C SER A 515 1.77 -9.08 -15.45
N GLY A 516 1.70 -9.13 -14.12
CA GLY A 516 2.83 -9.38 -13.25
C GLY A 516 2.56 -10.49 -12.25
N SER A 517 3.63 -10.99 -11.65
CA SER A 517 3.60 -11.98 -10.58
C SER A 517 4.18 -11.41 -9.31
N ASP A 518 3.49 -11.62 -8.20
CA ASP A 518 3.93 -11.20 -6.87
C ASP A 518 4.30 -12.40 -5.99
N LEU A 519 3.75 -13.56 -6.29
CA LEU A 519 4.11 -14.83 -5.69
C LEU A 519 3.92 -15.94 -6.73
N SER A 520 4.93 -16.74 -6.91
CA SER A 520 4.93 -17.75 -7.97
C SER A 520 5.84 -18.92 -7.68
N ILE A 521 5.58 -20.03 -8.38
CA ILE A 521 6.40 -21.23 -8.40
C ILE A 521 6.93 -21.45 -9.81
N VAL A 522 8.20 -21.77 -9.90
CA VAL A 522 8.92 -22.11 -11.13
C VAL A 522 9.52 -23.49 -10.98
N ASN A 523 9.30 -24.37 -11.95
CA ASN A 523 10.07 -25.60 -12.07
C ASN A 523 11.45 -25.27 -12.64
N HIS A 524 12.52 -25.79 -12.03
CA HIS A 524 13.90 -25.61 -12.46
C HIS A 524 14.68 -26.90 -12.29
N GLY A 525 14.94 -27.61 -13.41
CA GLY A 525 15.41 -28.99 -13.35
C GLY A 525 14.40 -29.88 -12.64
N ASP A 526 14.87 -30.68 -11.70
CA ASP A 526 14.06 -31.59 -10.90
C ASP A 526 13.45 -30.91 -9.65
N GLY A 527 13.83 -29.67 -9.36
CA GLY A 527 13.38 -28.89 -8.21
C GLY A 527 12.45 -27.74 -8.57
N LYS A 528 12.15 -26.93 -7.54
CA LYS A 528 11.24 -25.77 -7.66
C LYS A 528 11.79 -24.54 -6.98
N ILE A 529 11.49 -23.37 -7.55
CA ILE A 529 11.80 -22.07 -6.99
C ILE A 529 10.51 -21.33 -6.67
N VAL A 530 10.36 -20.84 -5.46
CA VAL A 530 9.32 -19.88 -5.07
C VAL A 530 9.90 -18.48 -5.15
N LEU A 531 9.26 -17.61 -5.90
CA LEU A 531 9.61 -16.19 -6.00
C LEU A 531 8.52 -15.35 -5.35
N SER A 532 8.91 -14.48 -4.39
CA SER A 532 7.97 -13.61 -3.67
C SER A 532 8.44 -12.16 -3.71
N THR A 533 7.50 -11.24 -3.95
CA THR A 533 7.65 -9.80 -3.72
C THR A 533 6.82 -9.35 -2.52
N LEU A 534 6.15 -10.29 -1.86
CA LEU A 534 5.40 -10.04 -0.64
C LEU A 534 6.35 -9.67 0.51
N LYS A 535 5.89 -8.81 1.39
CA LYS A 535 6.69 -8.35 2.55
C LYS A 535 6.65 -9.34 3.72
N LEU A 536 6.88 -10.62 3.43
CA LEU A 536 6.79 -11.68 4.45
C LEU A 536 7.87 -11.50 5.52
N LEU A 537 9.13 -11.41 5.12
CA LEU A 537 10.26 -11.28 6.06
C LEU A 537 10.13 -10.05 6.97
N GLU A 538 9.69 -8.92 6.41
CA GLU A 538 9.52 -7.68 7.17
C GLU A 538 8.50 -7.80 8.30
N ASN A 539 7.49 -8.70 8.13
CA ASN A 539 6.35 -8.87 9.01
C ASN A 539 6.37 -10.15 9.85
N LEU A 540 7.43 -10.97 9.76
CA LEU A 540 7.63 -12.10 10.67
C LEU A 540 7.73 -11.61 12.14
N ASN A 541 7.17 -12.35 13.04
CA ASN A 541 7.07 -12.07 14.49
C ASN A 541 6.18 -10.84 14.83
N PHE A 542 5.47 -10.31 13.83
CA PHE A 542 4.55 -9.18 14.01
C PHE A 542 3.15 -9.46 13.48
N ASP A 543 3.03 -10.05 12.29
CA ASP A 543 1.74 -10.33 11.62
C ASP A 543 1.56 -11.84 11.42
N PRO A 544 0.54 -12.45 12.05
CA PRO A 544 0.27 -13.87 11.90
C PRO A 544 0.05 -14.32 10.45
N VAL A 545 -0.46 -13.46 9.58
CA VAL A 545 -0.66 -13.79 8.16
C VAL A 545 0.66 -14.06 7.45
N SER A 546 1.70 -13.27 7.77
CA SER A 546 3.05 -13.52 7.25
C SER A 546 3.59 -14.88 7.67
N GLU A 547 3.40 -15.23 8.95
CA GLU A 547 3.87 -16.50 9.49
C GLU A 547 3.10 -17.70 8.93
N ILE A 548 1.75 -17.60 8.85
CA ILE A 548 0.90 -18.63 8.26
C ILE A 548 1.35 -18.91 6.82
N MET A 549 1.60 -17.87 6.03
CA MET A 549 2.04 -18.05 4.64
C MET A 549 3.41 -18.73 4.55
N LEU A 550 4.39 -18.29 5.35
CA LEU A 550 5.72 -18.90 5.33
C LEU A 550 5.68 -20.36 5.81
N LEU A 551 4.90 -20.67 6.85
CA LEU A 551 4.68 -22.03 7.31
C LEU A 551 4.05 -22.91 6.20
N ASN A 552 3.05 -22.38 5.52
CA ASN A 552 2.42 -23.09 4.40
C ASN A 552 3.39 -23.32 3.23
N MET A 553 4.31 -22.37 2.96
CA MET A 553 5.35 -22.53 1.94
C MET A 553 6.35 -23.62 2.32
N ILE A 554 6.81 -23.63 3.57
CA ILE A 554 7.73 -24.66 4.09
C ILE A 554 7.06 -26.05 4.02
N ASN A 555 5.78 -26.15 4.38
CA ASN A 555 5.03 -27.40 4.34
C ASN A 555 4.66 -27.87 2.93
N PHE A 556 4.78 -27.01 1.94
CA PHE A 556 4.42 -27.36 0.56
C PHE A 556 5.42 -28.32 -0.10
N PHE A 557 6.69 -28.26 0.31
CA PHE A 557 7.80 -29.03 -0.24
C PHE A 557 8.06 -30.34 0.52
N ASP A 558 7.06 -30.89 1.15
CA ASP A 558 7.08 -32.21 1.83
C ASP A 558 6.73 -33.33 0.89
#